data_241d0549074fa2d2f1f40fafcd7ff62c
#
_entry.id   241d0549074fa2d2f1f40fafcd7ff62c
#
_cell.length_a   1.000
_cell.length_b   1.000
_cell.length_c   1.000
_cell.angle_alpha   90.00
_cell.angle_beta   90.00
_cell.angle_gamma   90.00
#
_symmetry.space_group_name_H-M   'P 1'
#
loop_
_entity.id
_entity.type
_entity.pdbx_description
1 polymer ?
#
loop_
_entity_poly.entity_id
_entity_poly.type
_entity_poly.pdbx_seq_one_letter_code
_entity_poly.pdbx_strand_id
1 'polypeptide(L)'
;MANTSTQSAAPQSTGIPAAPVAFLGRVLFVLIFLMAGVNHFASQSVAYAASKGVPMASIVVPLSGVIAFAGGLSILLGYRAKVGGWLIVLFLACVTPMMHRFWTVADPTIHQIQIAMFMKNLSMLGSALFISQVGAGPWSLDARRK
;
A
#
# COMPACT_ATOMS: atom_id res chain seq x y z
N MET A 1 31.18 8.08 52.55
CA MET A 1 30.21 7.17 51.90
C MET A 1 30.18 7.53 50.42
N ALA A 2 30.84 6.72 49.60
CA ALA A 2 30.92 6.96 48.14
C ALA A 2 29.72 6.32 47.47
N ASN A 3 28.88 7.12 46.80
CA ASN A 3 27.71 6.67 46.09
C ASN A 3 28.15 6.21 44.67
N THR A 4 28.35 4.90 44.51
CA THR A 4 28.69 4.30 43.22
C THR A 4 27.40 4.15 42.41
N SER A 5 27.04 5.18 41.63
CA SER A 5 25.95 5.08 40.65
C SER A 5 26.39 4.13 39.52
N THR A 6 25.91 2.89 39.57
CA THR A 6 25.98 1.93 38.47
C THR A 6 25.17 2.45 37.31
N GLN A 7 25.85 3.06 36.35
CA GLN A 7 25.27 3.46 35.05
C GLN A 7 25.00 2.17 34.26
N SER A 8 23.73 1.76 34.24
CA SER A 8 23.28 0.63 33.41
C SER A 8 23.49 1.00 31.98
N ALA A 9 24.46 0.34 31.32
CA ALA A 9 24.66 0.49 29.88
C ALA A 9 23.43 -0.03 29.14
N ALA A 10 22.78 0.85 28.40
CA ALA A 10 21.68 0.46 27.54
C ALA A 10 22.16 -0.61 26.53
N PRO A 11 21.40 -1.67 26.27
CA PRO A 11 21.79 -2.72 25.33
C PRO A 11 22.02 -2.10 23.96
N GLN A 12 23.25 -2.28 23.43
CA GLN A 12 23.59 -1.87 22.07
C GLN A 12 22.77 -2.74 21.11
N SER A 13 21.88 -2.11 20.33
CA SER A 13 21.12 -2.82 19.32
C SER A 13 22.06 -3.23 18.19
N THR A 14 22.45 -4.51 18.16
CA THR A 14 23.18 -5.16 17.07
C THR A 14 22.27 -5.43 15.85
N GLY A 15 21.18 -4.67 15.70
CA GLY A 15 20.16 -4.87 14.69
C GLY A 15 20.51 -4.27 13.33
N ILE A 16 19.91 -4.86 12.29
CA ILE A 16 19.93 -4.33 10.92
C ILE A 16 19.49 -2.85 10.95
N PRO A 17 20.20 -1.94 10.23
CA PRO A 17 19.87 -0.53 10.22
C PRO A 17 18.41 -0.29 9.80
N ALA A 18 17.61 0.34 10.65
CA ALA A 18 16.17 0.53 10.41
C ALA A 18 15.86 1.37 9.17
N ALA A 19 16.76 2.32 8.82
CA ALA A 19 16.54 3.25 7.71
C ALA A 19 16.51 2.58 6.33
N PRO A 20 17.50 1.78 5.92
CA PRO A 20 17.46 1.08 4.63
C PRO A 20 16.34 0.03 4.58
N VAL A 21 16.04 -0.65 5.68
CA VAL A 21 14.93 -1.62 5.72
C VAL A 21 13.58 -0.94 5.51
N ALA A 22 13.32 0.18 6.19
CA ALA A 22 12.10 0.95 6.02
C ALA A 22 11.97 1.51 4.59
N PHE A 23 13.07 1.98 4.00
CA PHE A 23 13.08 2.45 2.61
C PHE A 23 12.77 1.31 1.63
N LEU A 24 13.45 0.17 1.76
CA LEU A 24 13.22 -1.00 0.90
C LEU A 24 11.78 -1.50 1.02
N GLY A 25 11.23 -1.57 2.24
CA GLY A 25 9.85 -1.96 2.48
C GLY A 25 8.85 -1.04 1.75
N ARG A 26 9.08 0.28 1.77
CA ARG A 26 8.28 1.24 1.01
C ARG A 26 8.37 1.02 -0.49
N VAL A 27 9.59 0.85 -1.02
CA VAL A 27 9.79 0.58 -2.46
C VAL A 27 9.00 -0.65 -2.87
N LEU A 28 9.20 -1.79 -2.18
CA LEU A 28 8.51 -3.04 -2.51
C LEU A 28 6.98 -2.93 -2.39
N PHE A 29 6.50 -2.26 -1.36
CA PHE A 29 5.07 -2.06 -1.15
C PHE A 29 4.41 -1.24 -2.26
N VAL A 30 5.05 -0.16 -2.72
CA VAL A 30 4.41 0.78 -3.65
C VAL A 30 4.50 0.39 -5.11
N LEU A 31 5.40 -0.51 -5.50
CA LEU A 31 5.61 -0.89 -6.91
C LEU A 31 4.31 -1.28 -7.59
N ILE A 32 3.49 -2.10 -6.94
CA ILE A 32 2.22 -2.55 -7.50
C ILE A 32 1.24 -1.39 -7.74
N PHE A 33 1.22 -0.40 -6.84
CA PHE A 33 0.32 0.75 -6.95
C PHE A 33 0.77 1.74 -8.02
N LEU A 34 2.07 1.95 -8.18
CA LEU A 34 2.62 2.78 -9.25
C LEU A 34 2.34 2.15 -10.61
N MET A 35 2.55 0.84 -10.75
CA MET A 35 2.23 0.11 -11.98
C MET A 35 0.72 0.11 -12.25
N ALA A 36 -0.11 -0.17 -11.25
CA ALA A 36 -1.56 -0.13 -11.38
C ALA A 36 -2.04 1.27 -11.79
N GLY A 37 -1.48 2.31 -11.16
CA GLY A 37 -1.81 3.70 -11.46
C GLY A 37 -1.63 4.05 -12.93
N VAL A 38 -0.52 3.62 -13.55
CA VAL A 38 -0.28 3.80 -14.99
C VAL A 38 -1.21 2.94 -15.83
N ASN A 39 -1.36 1.64 -15.50
CA ASN A 39 -2.16 0.70 -16.26
C ASN A 39 -3.65 1.03 -16.27
N HIS A 40 -4.17 1.75 -15.29
CA HIS A 40 -5.58 2.15 -15.24
C HIS A 40 -5.99 3.15 -16.32
N PHE A 41 -5.03 3.76 -17.02
CA PHE A 41 -5.30 4.60 -18.20
C PHE A 41 -5.40 3.81 -19.51
N ALA A 42 -5.04 2.53 -19.52
CA ALA A 42 -5.15 1.68 -20.68
C ALA A 42 -6.62 1.34 -20.97
N SER A 43 -7.03 1.42 -22.24
CA SER A 43 -8.38 1.08 -22.69
C SER A 43 -8.80 -0.34 -22.31
N GLN A 44 -7.83 -1.27 -22.31
CA GLN A 44 -8.05 -2.66 -21.89
C GLN A 44 -8.44 -2.78 -20.41
N SER A 45 -7.84 -1.98 -19.53
CA SER A 45 -8.18 -1.96 -18.10
C SER A 45 -9.59 -1.42 -17.86
N VAL A 46 -9.96 -0.39 -18.60
CA VAL A 46 -11.32 0.19 -18.59
C VAL A 46 -12.35 -0.83 -19.08
N ALA A 47 -12.07 -1.48 -20.22
CA ALA A 47 -12.97 -2.49 -20.78
C ALA A 47 -13.14 -3.70 -19.83
N TYR A 48 -12.05 -4.16 -19.22
CA TYR A 48 -12.08 -5.23 -18.24
C TYR A 48 -12.92 -4.87 -17.01
N ALA A 49 -12.74 -3.68 -16.48
CA ALA A 49 -13.55 -3.22 -15.33
C ALA A 49 -15.04 -3.09 -15.71
N ALA A 50 -15.34 -2.58 -16.90
CA ALA A 50 -16.72 -2.51 -17.41
C ALA A 50 -17.35 -3.91 -17.50
N SER A 51 -16.62 -4.92 -18.00
CA SER A 51 -17.08 -6.31 -18.05
C SER A 51 -17.35 -6.93 -16.67
N LYS A 52 -16.73 -6.38 -15.61
CA LYS A 52 -16.98 -6.76 -14.22
C LYS A 52 -18.14 -5.97 -13.58
N GLY A 53 -18.82 -5.10 -14.34
CA GLY A 53 -19.95 -4.32 -13.87
C GLY A 53 -19.57 -3.07 -13.08
N VAL A 54 -18.36 -2.54 -13.28
CA VAL A 54 -17.97 -1.25 -12.69
C VAL A 54 -18.74 -0.13 -13.38
N PRO A 55 -19.56 0.65 -12.64
CA PRO A 55 -20.32 1.74 -13.26
C PRO A 55 -19.36 2.84 -13.71
N MET A 56 -19.68 3.49 -14.85
CA MET A 56 -18.87 4.58 -15.42
C MET A 56 -17.37 4.25 -15.47
N ALA A 57 -17.01 3.02 -15.91
CA ALA A 57 -15.65 2.52 -15.89
C ALA A 57 -14.65 3.44 -16.58
N SER A 58 -15.07 4.15 -17.65
CA SER A 58 -14.25 5.13 -18.38
C SER A 58 -13.77 6.33 -17.54
N ILE A 59 -14.45 6.61 -16.43
CA ILE A 59 -14.10 7.69 -15.50
C ILE A 59 -13.51 7.12 -14.22
N VAL A 60 -14.18 6.13 -13.64
CA VAL A 60 -13.81 5.59 -12.32
C VAL A 60 -12.48 4.87 -12.36
N VAL A 61 -12.15 4.15 -13.44
CA VAL A 61 -10.88 3.40 -13.53
C VAL A 61 -9.69 4.36 -13.62
N PRO A 62 -9.62 5.34 -14.54
CA PRO A 62 -8.53 6.32 -14.54
C PRO A 62 -8.43 7.11 -13.22
N LEU A 63 -9.56 7.50 -12.64
CA LEU A 63 -9.57 8.21 -11.34
C LEU A 63 -8.95 7.36 -10.23
N SER A 64 -9.31 6.07 -10.15
CA SER A 64 -8.70 5.14 -9.20
C SER A 64 -7.20 4.95 -9.47
N GLY A 65 -6.77 5.02 -10.72
CA GLY A 65 -5.37 5.02 -11.12
C GLY A 65 -4.60 6.22 -10.56
N VAL A 66 -5.19 7.43 -10.66
CA VAL A 66 -4.61 8.65 -10.05
C VAL A 66 -4.46 8.49 -8.55
N ILE A 67 -5.48 7.97 -7.86
CA ILE A 67 -5.45 7.76 -6.39
C ILE A 67 -4.35 6.76 -6.02
N ALA A 68 -4.26 5.62 -6.72
CA ALA A 68 -3.24 4.60 -6.47
C ALA A 68 -1.82 5.15 -6.71
N PHE A 69 -1.62 5.87 -7.81
CA PHE A 69 -0.33 6.46 -8.15
C PHE A 69 0.10 7.53 -7.16
N ALA A 70 -0.79 8.48 -6.84
CA ALA A 70 -0.51 9.56 -5.89
C ALA A 70 -0.23 9.00 -4.48
N GLY A 71 -1.02 8.02 -4.02
CA GLY A 71 -0.81 7.34 -2.75
C GLY A 71 0.52 6.60 -2.70
N GLY A 72 0.84 5.83 -3.75
CA GLY A 72 2.10 5.11 -3.89
C GLY A 72 3.30 6.06 -3.92
N LEU A 73 3.25 7.13 -4.70
CA LEU A 73 4.32 8.12 -4.80
C LEU A 73 4.54 8.86 -3.46
N SER A 74 3.45 9.23 -2.78
CA SER A 74 3.48 9.85 -1.46
C SER A 74 4.21 8.95 -0.43
N ILE A 75 3.91 7.65 -0.41
CA ILE A 75 4.55 6.68 0.47
C ILE A 75 6.02 6.47 0.07
N LEU A 76 6.32 6.33 -1.23
CA LEU A 76 7.68 6.12 -1.74
C LEU A 76 8.62 7.25 -1.30
N LEU A 77 8.23 8.49 -1.56
CA LEU A 77 9.00 9.67 -1.20
C LEU A 77 8.99 9.93 0.31
N GLY A 78 8.03 9.32 1.01
CA GLY A 78 7.79 9.64 2.42
C GLY A 78 7.37 11.09 2.62
N TYR A 79 6.61 11.64 1.69
CA TYR A 79 6.02 12.97 1.76
C TYR A 79 4.54 12.87 2.08
N ARG A 80 4.13 13.35 3.25
CA ARG A 80 2.77 13.14 3.79
C ARG A 80 2.33 11.66 3.71
N ALA A 81 3.25 10.75 4.04
CA ALA A 81 3.06 9.32 3.86
C ALA A 81 1.80 8.77 4.53
N LYS A 82 1.36 9.36 5.64
CA LYS A 82 0.09 9.02 6.29
C LYS A 82 -1.12 9.26 5.38
N VAL A 83 -1.13 10.39 4.65
CA VAL A 83 -2.17 10.69 3.65
C VAL A 83 -2.08 9.69 2.49
N GLY A 84 -0.86 9.40 2.00
CA GLY A 84 -0.64 8.36 0.99
C GLY A 84 -1.19 7.00 1.41
N GLY A 85 -0.98 6.61 2.67
CA GLY A 85 -1.56 5.39 3.25
C GLY A 85 -3.09 5.37 3.16
N TRP A 86 -3.76 6.46 3.53
CA TRP A 86 -5.21 6.56 3.42
C TRP A 86 -5.72 6.53 1.96
N LEU A 87 -4.98 7.11 1.00
CA LEU A 87 -5.32 7.00 -0.42
C LEU A 87 -5.27 5.53 -0.90
N ILE A 88 -4.26 4.78 -0.49
CA ILE A 88 -4.17 3.35 -0.80
C ILE A 88 -5.26 2.53 -0.11
N VAL A 89 -5.61 2.86 1.14
CA VAL A 89 -6.74 2.24 1.85
C VAL A 89 -8.03 2.45 1.07
N LEU A 90 -8.34 3.68 0.68
CA LEU A 90 -9.52 4.01 -0.12
C LEU A 90 -9.53 3.24 -1.44
N PHE A 91 -8.42 3.25 -2.17
CA PHE A 91 -8.27 2.51 -3.43
C PHE A 91 -8.57 1.02 -3.24
N LEU A 92 -7.91 0.36 -2.29
CA LEU A 92 -8.06 -1.08 -2.06
C LEU A 92 -9.45 -1.45 -1.52
N ALA A 93 -10.04 -0.64 -0.65
CA ALA A 93 -11.37 -0.88 -0.12
C ALA A 93 -12.44 -0.87 -1.21
N CYS A 94 -12.29 -0.01 -2.23
CA CYS A 94 -13.21 0.06 -3.37
C CYS A 94 -12.90 -1.04 -4.41
N VAL A 95 -11.64 -1.17 -4.82
CA VAL A 95 -11.25 -2.06 -5.93
C VAL A 95 -11.38 -3.54 -5.56
N THR A 96 -11.05 -3.92 -4.33
CA THR A 96 -10.99 -5.33 -3.94
C THR A 96 -12.35 -6.04 -4.08
N PRO A 97 -13.45 -5.55 -3.48
CA PRO A 97 -14.75 -6.22 -3.61
C PRO A 97 -15.36 -6.09 -5.01
N MET A 98 -14.95 -5.09 -5.80
CA MET A 98 -15.47 -4.92 -7.15
C MET A 98 -14.79 -5.85 -8.16
N MET A 99 -13.49 -6.06 -8.03
CA MET A 99 -12.70 -6.79 -9.02
C MET A 99 -12.50 -8.27 -8.66
N HIS A 100 -12.53 -8.61 -7.36
CA HIS A 100 -12.22 -9.95 -6.87
C HIS A 100 -13.42 -10.58 -6.13
N ARG A 101 -14.57 -10.62 -6.82
CA ARG A 101 -15.81 -11.25 -6.32
C ARG A 101 -15.75 -12.77 -6.44
N PHE A 102 -14.92 -13.43 -5.62
CA PHE A 102 -14.78 -14.89 -5.64
C PHE A 102 -16.10 -15.62 -5.38
N TRP A 103 -17.00 -15.05 -4.59
CA TRP A 103 -18.31 -15.62 -4.24
C TRP A 103 -19.29 -15.73 -5.42
N THR A 104 -18.99 -15.11 -6.57
CA THR A 104 -19.81 -15.19 -7.80
C THR A 104 -19.21 -16.11 -8.85
N VAL A 105 -18.07 -16.75 -8.58
CA VAL A 105 -17.32 -17.56 -9.54
C VAL A 105 -17.62 -19.05 -9.33
N ALA A 106 -18.18 -19.70 -10.34
CA ALA A 106 -18.54 -21.12 -10.28
C ALA A 106 -17.35 -22.05 -10.63
N ASP A 107 -16.44 -21.62 -11.51
CA ASP A 107 -15.26 -22.41 -11.87
C ASP A 107 -14.30 -22.54 -10.68
N PRO A 108 -13.95 -23.76 -10.23
CA PRO A 108 -13.13 -23.94 -9.03
C PRO A 108 -11.72 -23.33 -9.14
N THR A 109 -11.10 -23.37 -10.32
CA THR A 109 -9.76 -22.86 -10.54
C THR A 109 -9.76 -21.33 -10.48
N ILE A 110 -10.69 -20.69 -11.18
CA ILE A 110 -10.84 -19.23 -11.17
C ILE A 110 -11.26 -18.76 -9.78
N HIS A 111 -12.12 -19.50 -9.08
CA HIS A 111 -12.53 -19.20 -7.70
C HIS A 111 -11.31 -19.11 -6.76
N GLN A 112 -10.41 -20.09 -6.79
CA GLN A 112 -9.19 -20.11 -5.99
C GLN A 112 -8.27 -18.91 -6.31
N ILE A 113 -8.12 -18.58 -7.59
CA ILE A 113 -7.35 -17.42 -8.01
C ILE A 113 -7.96 -16.13 -7.46
N GLN A 114 -9.28 -15.97 -7.53
CA GLN A 114 -9.96 -14.78 -7.04
C GLN A 114 -9.86 -14.65 -5.51
N ILE A 115 -9.91 -15.74 -4.76
CA ILE A 115 -9.65 -15.75 -3.31
C ILE A 115 -8.22 -15.25 -3.04
N ALA A 116 -7.23 -15.81 -3.73
CA ALA A 116 -5.83 -15.40 -3.55
C ALA A 116 -5.62 -13.90 -3.83
N MET A 117 -6.24 -13.38 -4.90
CA MET A 117 -6.18 -11.95 -5.25
C MET A 117 -6.88 -11.07 -4.20
N PHE A 118 -8.05 -11.50 -3.71
CA PHE A 118 -8.76 -10.80 -2.63
C PHE A 118 -7.92 -10.75 -1.35
N MET A 119 -7.38 -11.88 -0.92
CA MET A 119 -6.55 -11.96 0.29
C MET A 119 -5.24 -11.17 0.18
N LYS A 120 -4.61 -11.18 -1.00
CA LYS A 120 -3.46 -10.32 -1.30
C LYS A 120 -3.81 -8.85 -1.10
N ASN A 121 -4.92 -8.39 -1.66
CA ASN A 121 -5.36 -7.01 -1.52
C ASN A 121 -5.70 -6.66 -0.07
N LEU A 122 -6.30 -7.59 0.67
CA LEU A 122 -6.60 -7.41 2.10
C LEU A 122 -5.31 -7.25 2.93
N SER A 123 -4.27 -8.04 2.63
CA SER A 123 -2.94 -7.90 3.27
C SER A 123 -2.31 -6.55 2.97
N MET A 124 -2.40 -6.09 1.72
CA MET A 124 -1.90 -4.76 1.32
C MET A 124 -2.71 -3.63 1.99
N LEU A 125 -4.01 -3.80 2.14
CA LEU A 125 -4.87 -2.85 2.87
C LEU A 125 -4.45 -2.74 4.33
N GLY A 126 -4.17 -3.86 5.01
CA GLY A 126 -3.63 -3.87 6.36
C GLY A 126 -2.30 -3.12 6.46
N SER A 127 -1.39 -3.33 5.50
CA SER A 127 -0.12 -2.62 5.42
C SER A 127 -0.32 -1.11 5.20
N ALA A 128 -1.27 -0.71 4.33
CA ALA A 128 -1.60 0.69 4.08
C ALA A 128 -2.20 1.37 5.33
N LEU A 129 -3.06 0.67 6.08
CA LEU A 129 -3.57 1.14 7.37
C LEU A 129 -2.44 1.37 8.36
N PHE A 130 -1.48 0.44 8.46
CA PHE A 130 -0.31 0.60 9.30
C PHE A 130 0.50 1.84 8.91
N ILE A 131 0.81 2.03 7.62
CA ILE A 131 1.53 3.21 7.13
C ILE A 131 0.74 4.50 7.42
N SER A 132 -0.58 4.49 7.32
CA SER A 132 -1.42 5.66 7.60
C SER A 132 -1.32 6.15 9.06
N GLN A 133 -0.95 5.26 9.98
CA GLN A 133 -0.77 5.58 11.40
C GLN A 133 0.69 5.92 11.73
N VAL A 134 1.62 5.08 11.31
CA VAL A 134 3.05 5.18 11.67
C VAL A 134 3.79 6.19 10.78
N GLY A 135 3.41 6.29 9.50
CA GLY A 135 4.10 7.11 8.49
C GLY A 135 5.23 6.35 7.80
N ALA A 136 6.12 7.11 7.13
CA ALA A 136 7.16 6.55 6.26
C ALA A 136 8.42 6.07 7.00
N GLY A 137 8.59 6.44 8.26
CA GLY A 137 9.81 6.12 9.00
C GLY A 137 11.04 6.92 8.53
N PRO A 138 12.26 6.44 8.87
CA PRO A 138 13.50 7.10 8.49
C PRO A 138 13.73 7.07 6.97
N TRP A 139 14.68 7.89 6.49
CA TRP A 139 14.95 8.12 5.07
C TRP A 139 13.71 8.54 4.27
N SER A 140 12.95 9.48 4.84
CA SER A 140 11.74 10.05 4.24
C SER A 140 11.80 11.58 4.25
N LEU A 141 11.02 12.20 3.37
CA LEU A 141 10.89 13.67 3.37
C LEU A 141 10.18 14.16 4.64
N ASP A 142 9.27 13.38 5.21
CA ASP A 142 8.60 13.69 6.47
C ASP A 142 9.57 13.69 7.66
N ALA A 143 10.59 12.81 7.63
CA ALA A 143 11.60 12.74 8.70
C ALA A 143 12.58 13.94 8.67
N ARG A 144 12.77 14.57 7.51
CA ARG A 144 13.65 15.74 7.34
C ARG A 144 13.00 17.07 7.76
N ARG A 145 11.68 17.05 8.00
CA ARG A 145 10.88 18.24 8.36
C ARG A 145 10.65 18.39 9.86
N LYS A 146 11.10 17.41 10.63
CA LYS A 146 11.09 17.42 12.10
C LYS A 146 12.43 17.92 12.63
#